data_97a43b940f31a28c2f9f53016da0f28e
#
_entry.id   97a43b940f31a28c2f9f53016da0f28e
#
_cell.length_a   1.000
_cell.length_b   1.000
_cell.length_c   1.000
_cell.angle_alpha   90.00
_cell.angle_beta   90.00
_cell.angle_gamma   90.00
#
_symmetry.space_group_name_H-M   'P 1'
#
loop_
_entity.id
_entity.type
_entity.pdbx_description
1 polymer ?
#
loop_
_entity_poly.entity_id
_entity_poly.type
_entity_poly.pdbx_seq_one_letter_code
_entity_poly.pdbx_strand_id
1 'polypeptide(L)'
;FHTVEEASRVLADVASSHTPHGEPVHGLDGVVFSEDEAYLVFARFTDEEGPTSDYTRDKIYYRSLQHASGIRRDRLTIRDYIWRWDTDWFWCSRAFGAQNPKVRKVWPRELRRSSFYWKLVRLDRKYELEYNFIKKPHGKPRAERVVQDIEVTPENLPEFLHWFFNASDIQPVWLCPIRLRDGVDELVGTGDIASNSSDPWPLYPLRPGQTWVNVGFWSGVDGDHVDPSAPNNGAFNRVIDCVLVSSPSQRDG
;
A
#
# COMPACT_ATOMS: atom_id res chain seq x y z
N PHE A 1 10.11 9.85 -8.59
CA PHE A 1 10.28 9.08 -9.83
C PHE A 1 9.16 9.42 -10.78
N HIS A 2 9.51 9.50 -12.05
CA HIS A 2 8.59 9.82 -13.14
C HIS A 2 8.19 8.57 -13.95
N THR A 3 8.64 7.41 -13.54
CA THR A 3 8.21 6.13 -14.09
C THR A 3 8.18 5.06 -13.01
N VAL A 4 7.27 4.12 -13.14
CA VAL A 4 7.14 2.99 -12.21
C VAL A 4 8.30 2.01 -12.36
N GLU A 5 8.91 1.91 -13.56
CA GLU A 5 10.09 1.09 -13.83
C GLU A 5 11.31 1.56 -13.04
N GLU A 6 11.55 2.88 -13.04
CA GLU A 6 12.66 3.45 -12.28
C GLU A 6 12.45 3.25 -10.79
N ALA A 7 11.24 3.52 -10.29
CA ALA A 7 10.90 3.32 -8.89
C ALA A 7 11.08 1.85 -8.47
N SER A 8 10.60 0.89 -9.28
CA SER A 8 10.74 -0.54 -9.02
C SER A 8 12.21 -0.98 -8.94
N ARG A 9 13.02 -0.55 -9.90
CA ARG A 9 14.45 -0.86 -9.93
C ARG A 9 15.17 -0.34 -8.69
N VAL A 10 14.97 0.93 -8.33
CA VAL A 10 15.59 1.53 -7.14
C VAL A 10 15.10 0.86 -5.86
N LEU A 11 13.82 0.51 -5.77
CA LEU A 11 13.26 -0.21 -4.64
C LEU A 11 13.94 -1.57 -4.46
N ALA A 12 14.12 -2.34 -5.55
CA ALA A 12 14.81 -3.63 -5.51
C ALA A 12 16.28 -3.51 -5.10
N ASP A 13 16.99 -2.52 -5.65
CA ASP A 13 18.39 -2.26 -5.33
C ASP A 13 18.58 -1.94 -3.83
N VAL A 14 17.71 -1.09 -3.29
CA VAL A 14 17.77 -0.71 -1.87
C VAL A 14 17.35 -1.87 -0.97
N ALA A 15 16.33 -2.63 -1.34
CA ALA A 15 15.88 -3.79 -0.58
C ALA A 15 16.96 -4.89 -0.51
N SER A 16 17.81 -5.00 -1.51
CA SER A 16 18.90 -5.98 -1.54
C SER A 16 20.18 -5.49 -0.88
N SER A 17 20.58 -4.25 -1.09
CA SER A 17 21.84 -3.69 -0.60
C SER A 17 21.74 -3.18 0.84
N HIS A 18 20.58 -2.70 1.27
CA HIS A 18 20.33 -1.98 2.54
C HIS A 18 21.22 -0.73 2.75
N THR A 19 22.01 -0.37 1.77
CA THR A 19 22.99 0.74 1.88
C THR A 19 23.06 1.58 0.62
N PRO A 20 21.93 2.16 0.16
CA PRO A 20 21.99 3.05 -0.98
C PRO A 20 22.93 4.23 -0.68
N HIS A 21 23.84 4.51 -1.60
CA HIS A 21 24.84 5.56 -1.45
C HIS A 21 25.74 5.44 -0.20
N GLY A 22 25.92 4.22 0.33
CA GLY A 22 26.77 3.96 1.49
C GLY A 22 26.16 4.30 2.85
N GLU A 23 24.90 4.74 2.89
CA GLU A 23 24.19 5.00 4.14
C GLU A 23 23.21 3.87 4.45
N PRO A 24 23.10 3.39 5.71
CA PRO A 24 22.20 2.31 6.06
C PRO A 24 20.73 2.75 5.96
N VAL A 25 19.89 1.89 5.41
CA VAL A 25 18.44 2.03 5.38
C VAL A 25 17.83 1.00 6.33
N HIS A 26 17.08 1.46 7.32
CA HIS A 26 16.43 0.62 8.32
C HIS A 26 14.94 0.43 8.04
N GLY A 27 14.35 1.28 7.20
CA GLY A 27 12.97 1.18 6.75
C GLY A 27 12.86 1.65 5.31
N LEU A 28 12.11 0.90 4.52
CA LEU A 28 11.86 1.18 3.12
C LEU A 28 10.39 0.95 2.82
N ASP A 29 9.74 1.95 2.28
CA ASP A 29 8.41 1.85 1.73
C ASP A 29 8.25 2.78 0.52
N GLY A 30 7.21 2.56 -0.26
CA GLY A 30 6.91 3.37 -1.42
C GLY A 30 5.43 3.67 -1.55
N VAL A 31 5.13 4.67 -2.35
CA VAL A 31 3.77 5.02 -2.72
C VAL A 31 3.72 5.46 -4.17
N VAL A 32 2.74 4.97 -4.91
CA VAL A 32 2.52 5.28 -6.32
C VAL A 32 1.17 5.96 -6.45
N PHE A 33 1.15 7.16 -7.01
CA PHE A 33 -0.08 7.93 -7.26
C PHE A 33 -0.57 7.78 -8.69
N SER A 34 0.35 7.56 -9.62
CA SER A 34 0.07 7.30 -11.03
C SER A 34 1.27 6.62 -11.67
N GLU A 35 1.16 6.24 -12.92
CA GLU A 35 2.28 5.68 -13.70
C GLU A 35 3.50 6.61 -13.76
N ASP A 36 3.26 7.93 -13.68
CA ASP A 36 4.28 8.98 -13.78
C ASP A 36 4.66 9.59 -12.42
N GLU A 37 4.07 9.10 -11.32
CA GLU A 37 4.29 9.70 -10.00
C GLU A 37 4.44 8.64 -8.92
N ALA A 38 5.70 8.34 -8.56
CA ALA A 38 6.06 7.41 -7.51
C ALA A 38 7.09 8.01 -6.54
N TYR A 39 6.98 7.65 -5.28
CA TYR A 39 7.90 8.08 -4.22
C TYR A 39 8.38 6.86 -3.43
N LEU A 40 9.67 6.84 -3.12
CA LEU A 40 10.26 5.88 -2.18
C LEU A 40 10.73 6.63 -0.94
N VAL A 41 10.49 6.04 0.21
CA VAL A 41 10.85 6.58 1.51
C VAL A 41 11.90 5.70 2.15
N PHE A 42 13.08 6.27 2.36
CA PHE A 42 14.19 5.63 3.04
C PHE A 42 14.26 6.17 4.46
N ALA A 43 14.06 5.32 5.44
CA ALA A 43 14.14 5.69 6.83
C ALA A 43 15.40 5.10 7.49
N ARG A 44 16.04 5.88 8.33
CA ARG A 44 17.15 5.43 9.18
C ARG A 44 17.01 5.96 10.60
N PHE A 45 17.46 5.19 11.55
CA PHE A 45 17.62 5.69 12.92
C PHE A 45 18.82 6.63 13.00
N THR A 46 18.69 7.69 13.79
CA THR A 46 19.75 8.66 14.04
C THR A 46 19.62 9.25 15.44
N ASP A 47 20.75 9.57 16.05
CA ASP A 47 20.81 10.29 17.33
C ASP A 47 20.93 11.81 17.12
N GLU A 48 20.88 12.29 15.88
CA GLU A 48 20.92 13.71 15.57
C GLU A 48 19.71 14.43 16.14
N GLU A 49 19.95 15.48 16.92
CA GLU A 49 18.92 16.36 17.43
C GLU A 49 18.44 17.38 16.40
N GLY A 50 17.19 17.83 16.53
CA GLY A 50 16.64 18.89 15.69
C GLY A 50 15.11 18.85 15.63
N PRO A 51 14.49 19.77 14.88
CA PRO A 51 13.04 19.82 14.70
C PRO A 51 12.50 18.52 14.13
N THR A 52 11.37 18.07 14.64
CA THR A 52 10.68 16.87 14.17
C THR A 52 9.31 17.20 13.60
N SER A 53 8.87 16.44 12.61
CA SER A 53 7.52 16.49 12.05
C SER A 53 6.58 15.53 12.76
N ASP A 54 5.32 15.94 12.89
CA ASP A 54 4.21 15.10 13.34
C ASP A 54 3.13 15.07 12.23
N TYR A 55 2.78 13.88 11.75
CA TYR A 55 1.76 13.68 10.72
C TYR A 55 0.44 13.18 11.31
N THR A 56 0.35 13.01 12.61
CA THR A 56 -0.87 12.52 13.23
C THR A 56 -1.98 13.59 13.23
N ARG A 57 -3.22 13.17 12.94
CA ARG A 57 -4.46 13.94 13.01
C ARG A 57 -4.67 15.04 11.98
N ASP A 58 -3.69 15.88 11.68
CA ASP A 58 -3.87 17.06 10.82
C ASP A 58 -3.30 16.89 9.42
N LYS A 59 -2.12 16.33 9.36
CA LYS A 59 -1.40 16.13 8.11
C LYS A 59 -1.75 14.78 7.50
N ILE A 60 -1.55 14.66 6.21
CA ILE A 60 -1.62 13.42 5.45
C ILE A 60 -0.20 13.12 5.02
N TYR A 61 0.37 12.02 5.48
CA TYR A 61 1.77 11.69 5.25
C TYR A 61 2.06 11.48 3.76
N TYR A 62 1.32 10.62 3.09
CA TYR A 62 1.54 10.38 1.67
C TYR A 62 1.37 11.63 0.82
N ARG A 63 0.35 12.45 1.09
CA ARG A 63 0.15 13.69 0.36
C ARG A 63 1.31 14.68 0.56
N SER A 64 2.01 14.62 1.68
CA SER A 64 3.17 15.49 1.92
C SER A 64 4.33 15.19 0.95
N LEU A 65 4.39 13.99 0.40
CA LEU A 65 5.39 13.58 -0.58
C LEU A 65 5.15 14.23 -1.94
N GLN A 66 3.90 14.41 -2.34
CA GLN A 66 3.52 15.04 -3.63
C GLN A 66 3.95 16.50 -3.74
N HIS A 67 4.18 17.18 -2.63
CA HIS A 67 4.61 18.58 -2.61
C HIS A 67 6.12 18.74 -2.58
N ALA A 68 6.86 17.64 -2.57
CA ALA A 68 8.30 17.67 -2.51
C ALA A 68 8.90 17.85 -3.92
N SER A 69 9.57 18.97 -4.15
CA SER A 69 10.46 19.12 -5.31
C SER A 69 11.82 18.51 -4.98
N GLY A 70 12.11 17.32 -5.55
CA GLY A 70 13.37 16.62 -5.34
C GLY A 70 13.45 15.81 -4.04
N ILE A 71 14.68 15.43 -3.64
CA ILE A 71 14.92 14.65 -2.43
C ILE A 71 14.58 15.50 -1.20
N ARG A 72 13.67 15.03 -0.41
CA ARG A 72 13.27 15.65 0.83
C ARG A 72 13.79 14.87 2.01
N ARG A 73 14.36 15.57 2.97
CA ARG A 73 14.70 15.02 4.28
C ARG A 73 13.71 15.53 5.32
N ASP A 74 13.24 14.62 6.16
CA ASP A 74 12.39 14.94 7.29
C ASP A 74 12.84 14.13 8.50
N ARG A 75 12.56 14.62 9.70
CA ARG A 75 12.92 13.94 10.94
C ARG A 75 11.66 13.76 11.77
N LEU A 76 11.47 12.55 12.25
CA LEU A 76 10.35 12.18 13.10
C LEU A 76 10.89 11.51 14.37
N THR A 77 10.15 11.67 15.47
CA THR A 77 10.38 10.77 16.61
C THR A 77 9.97 9.35 16.20
N ILE A 78 10.48 8.32 16.88
CA ILE A 78 10.08 6.93 16.64
C ILE A 78 8.56 6.77 16.75
N ARG A 79 7.95 7.45 17.75
CA ARG A 79 6.51 7.44 17.90
C ARG A 79 5.79 8.03 16.68
N ASP A 80 6.20 9.20 16.23
CA ASP A 80 5.56 9.88 15.11
C ASP A 80 5.80 9.12 13.80
N TYR A 81 6.93 8.45 13.66
CA TYR A 81 7.20 7.56 12.53
C TYR A 81 6.25 6.36 12.49
N ILE A 82 6.02 5.69 13.62
CA ILE A 82 5.08 4.57 13.72
C ILE A 82 3.65 5.00 13.38
N TRP A 83 3.24 6.19 13.80
CA TRP A 83 1.89 6.70 13.61
C TRP A 83 1.71 7.61 12.39
N ARG A 84 2.71 7.72 11.53
CA ARG A 84 2.68 8.66 10.38
C ARG A 84 1.48 8.47 9.45
N TRP A 85 0.98 7.26 9.32
CA TRP A 85 -0.16 6.92 8.46
C TRP A 85 -1.53 6.99 9.15
N ASP A 86 -1.59 7.38 10.40
CA ASP A 86 -2.84 7.31 11.18
C ASP A 86 -3.99 8.14 10.57
N THR A 87 -3.66 9.24 9.90
CA THR A 87 -4.64 10.08 9.19
C THR A 87 -4.89 9.62 7.74
N ASP A 88 -3.97 8.91 7.14
CA ASP A 88 -3.98 8.57 5.72
C ASP A 88 -5.09 7.57 5.35
N TRP A 89 -5.57 6.77 6.29
CA TRP A 89 -6.67 5.84 6.09
C TRP A 89 -7.91 6.48 5.45
N PHE A 90 -8.30 7.66 5.90
CA PHE A 90 -9.41 8.40 5.33
C PHE A 90 -9.10 8.93 3.94
N TRP A 91 -7.88 9.38 3.73
CA TRP A 91 -7.49 9.98 2.47
C TRP A 91 -7.30 8.92 1.37
N CYS A 92 -6.56 7.87 1.66
CA CYS A 92 -6.26 6.80 0.70
C CYS A 92 -7.52 6.02 0.29
N SER A 93 -8.41 5.72 1.23
CA SER A 93 -9.65 4.98 0.93
C SER A 93 -10.73 5.81 0.25
N ARG A 94 -10.58 7.13 0.17
CA ARG A 94 -11.62 8.07 -0.28
C ARG A 94 -12.93 7.97 0.48
N ALA A 95 -12.98 7.26 1.61
CA ALA A 95 -14.18 7.00 2.38
C ALA A 95 -14.79 8.30 2.91
N PHE A 96 -16.12 8.34 2.92
CA PHE A 96 -16.91 9.44 3.51
C PHE A 96 -16.55 10.84 2.98
N GLY A 97 -16.01 10.94 1.78
CA GLY A 97 -15.59 12.20 1.18
C GLY A 97 -14.39 12.87 1.85
N ALA A 98 -13.60 12.14 2.63
CA ALA A 98 -12.48 12.68 3.41
C ALA A 98 -11.36 13.31 2.56
N GLN A 99 -11.30 13.03 1.27
CA GLN A 99 -10.38 13.72 0.34
C GLN A 99 -10.82 15.16 0.04
N ASN A 100 -12.10 15.47 0.17
CA ASN A 100 -12.61 16.82 -0.10
C ASN A 100 -12.11 17.80 0.97
N PRO A 101 -11.39 18.87 0.63
CA PRO A 101 -10.87 19.84 1.60
C PRO A 101 -11.95 20.48 2.47
N LYS A 102 -13.17 20.69 1.92
CA LYS A 102 -14.30 21.27 2.66
C LYS A 102 -14.79 20.30 3.75
N VAL A 103 -14.88 19.00 3.42
CA VAL A 103 -15.24 17.96 4.38
C VAL A 103 -14.18 17.88 5.47
N ARG A 104 -12.89 17.85 5.09
CA ARG A 104 -11.79 17.82 6.07
C ARG A 104 -11.80 19.03 7.02
N LYS A 105 -12.14 20.21 6.51
CA LYS A 105 -12.17 21.44 7.34
C LYS A 105 -13.19 21.35 8.47
N VAL A 106 -14.34 20.70 8.24
CA VAL A 106 -15.38 20.55 9.25
C VAL A 106 -15.28 19.26 10.06
N TRP A 107 -14.44 18.32 9.64
CA TRP A 107 -14.24 17.05 10.33
C TRP A 107 -13.46 17.27 11.63
N PRO A 108 -13.97 16.82 12.79
CA PRO A 108 -13.27 16.99 14.07
C PRO A 108 -11.87 16.37 14.02
N ARG A 109 -10.88 17.13 14.49
CA ARG A 109 -9.46 16.72 14.46
C ARG A 109 -9.21 15.42 15.21
N GLU A 110 -9.86 15.24 16.35
CA GLU A 110 -9.73 14.07 17.22
C GLU A 110 -10.22 12.78 16.56
N LEU A 111 -11.09 12.90 15.55
CA LEU A 111 -11.68 11.79 14.80
C LEU A 111 -10.92 11.46 13.53
N ARG A 112 -9.83 12.19 13.21
CA ARG A 112 -8.99 11.92 12.04
C ARG A 112 -7.91 10.87 12.35
N ARG A 113 -8.32 9.71 12.84
CA ARG A 113 -7.41 8.61 13.21
C ARG A 113 -7.94 7.27 12.73
N SER A 114 -7.04 6.33 12.51
CA SER A 114 -7.34 4.98 12.04
C SER A 114 -8.35 4.26 12.93
N SER A 115 -8.26 4.40 14.25
CA SER A 115 -9.19 3.76 15.19
C SER A 115 -10.64 4.23 15.02
N PHE A 116 -10.84 5.49 14.64
CA PHE A 116 -12.18 6.00 14.32
C PHE A 116 -12.63 5.59 12.92
N TYR A 117 -11.72 5.62 11.94
CA TYR A 117 -11.97 5.13 10.58
C TYR A 117 -12.54 3.71 10.60
N TRP A 118 -11.91 2.80 11.32
CA TRP A 118 -12.37 1.42 11.40
C TRP A 118 -13.71 1.24 12.11
N LYS A 119 -14.08 2.14 13.04
CA LYS A 119 -15.43 2.17 13.60
C LYS A 119 -16.46 2.55 12.54
N LEU A 120 -16.17 3.57 11.73
CA LEU A 120 -17.05 3.99 10.63
C LEU A 120 -17.19 2.90 9.56
N VAL A 121 -16.09 2.27 9.15
CA VAL A 121 -16.12 1.17 8.19
C VAL A 121 -16.98 0.00 8.69
N ARG A 122 -16.89 -0.34 9.98
CA ARG A 122 -17.75 -1.38 10.58
C ARG A 122 -19.23 -0.99 10.57
N LEU A 123 -19.54 0.26 10.88
CA LEU A 123 -20.92 0.75 10.81
C LEU A 123 -21.44 0.77 9.37
N ASP A 124 -20.59 1.21 8.43
CA ASP A 124 -20.94 1.23 7.02
C ASP A 124 -21.16 -0.17 6.46
N ARG A 125 -20.35 -1.15 6.86
CA ARG A 125 -20.59 -2.57 6.52
C ARG A 125 -21.98 -3.07 6.95
N LYS A 126 -22.45 -2.60 8.10
CA LYS A 126 -23.73 -3.06 8.67
C LYS A 126 -24.95 -2.32 8.09
N TYR A 127 -24.79 -1.03 7.83
CA TYR A 127 -25.92 -0.14 7.51
C TYR A 127 -25.85 0.49 6.14
N GLU A 128 -24.81 0.22 5.36
CA GLU A 128 -24.55 0.82 4.03
C GLU A 128 -24.69 2.36 4.04
N LEU A 129 -24.10 3.02 5.03
CA LEU A 129 -24.26 4.45 5.26
C LEU A 129 -23.77 5.28 4.07
N GLU A 130 -22.58 4.95 3.55
CA GLU A 130 -22.02 5.64 2.40
C GLU A 130 -22.91 5.50 1.18
N TYR A 131 -23.40 4.30 0.90
CA TYR A 131 -24.32 4.09 -0.21
C TYR A 131 -25.64 4.84 -0.02
N ASN A 132 -26.30 4.66 1.11
CA ASN A 132 -27.64 5.22 1.32
C ASN A 132 -27.65 6.74 1.41
N PHE A 133 -26.63 7.37 1.99
CA PHE A 133 -26.61 8.82 2.22
C PHE A 133 -25.75 9.60 1.23
N ILE A 134 -24.79 8.97 0.57
CA ILE A 134 -23.88 9.67 -0.35
C ILE A 134 -24.11 9.23 -1.80
N LYS A 135 -24.09 7.93 -2.10
CA LYS A 135 -24.14 7.44 -3.49
C LYS A 135 -25.55 7.42 -4.06
N LYS A 136 -26.49 6.80 -3.37
CA LYS A 136 -27.87 6.63 -3.81
C LYS A 136 -28.60 7.94 -4.15
N PRO A 137 -28.49 9.02 -3.34
CA PRO A 137 -29.11 10.31 -3.69
C PRO A 137 -28.58 10.94 -4.98
N HIS A 138 -27.36 10.57 -5.40
CA HIS A 138 -26.73 11.04 -6.63
C HIS A 138 -26.85 10.04 -7.79
N GLY A 139 -27.68 8.99 -7.65
CA GLY A 139 -27.89 7.99 -8.69
C GLY A 139 -26.66 7.09 -8.95
N LYS A 140 -25.71 7.05 -8.02
CA LYS A 140 -24.52 6.22 -8.18
C LYS A 140 -24.78 4.78 -7.72
N PRO A 141 -24.20 3.78 -8.40
CA PRO A 141 -24.30 2.38 -8.00
C PRO A 141 -23.57 2.11 -6.68
N ARG A 142 -23.79 0.90 -6.13
CA ARG A 142 -22.92 0.37 -5.07
C ARG A 142 -21.53 0.12 -5.62
N ALA A 143 -20.52 0.38 -4.80
CA ALA A 143 -19.14 0.05 -5.11
C ALA A 143 -18.81 -1.37 -4.66
N GLU A 144 -17.99 -2.06 -5.42
CA GLU A 144 -17.25 -3.22 -4.91
C GLU A 144 -16.12 -2.74 -4.01
N ARG A 145 -16.01 -3.32 -2.82
CA ARG A 145 -14.92 -3.03 -1.90
C ARG A 145 -13.68 -3.83 -2.30
N VAL A 146 -12.62 -3.12 -2.55
CA VAL A 146 -11.32 -3.69 -2.90
C VAL A 146 -10.35 -3.35 -1.79
N VAL A 147 -9.92 -4.36 -1.04
CA VAL A 147 -8.90 -4.26 0.00
C VAL A 147 -8.02 -5.47 -0.18
N GLN A 148 -6.88 -5.29 -0.80
CA GLN A 148 -5.95 -6.37 -1.09
C GLN A 148 -4.52 -5.92 -0.85
N ASP A 149 -3.72 -6.90 -0.48
CA ASP A 149 -2.27 -6.89 -0.46
C ASP A 149 -1.83 -8.05 -1.33
N ILE A 150 -1.08 -7.77 -2.36
CA ILE A 150 -0.58 -8.77 -3.32
C ILE A 150 0.94 -8.72 -3.39
N GLU A 151 1.57 -9.86 -3.60
CA GLU A 151 3.01 -9.95 -3.75
C GLU A 151 3.37 -10.13 -5.22
N VAL A 152 4.19 -9.22 -5.75
CA VAL A 152 4.77 -9.30 -7.09
C VAL A 152 6.28 -9.16 -7.01
N THR A 153 6.99 -9.75 -7.97
CA THR A 153 8.42 -9.50 -8.06
C THR A 153 8.69 -8.08 -8.59
N PRO A 154 9.84 -7.45 -8.26
CA PRO A 154 10.17 -6.12 -8.75
C PRO A 154 10.13 -6.02 -10.28
N GLU A 155 10.47 -7.09 -10.99
CA GLU A 155 10.46 -7.14 -12.45
C GLU A 155 9.05 -7.05 -13.03
N ASN A 156 8.06 -7.63 -12.35
CA ASN A 156 6.66 -7.65 -12.76
C ASN A 156 5.85 -6.48 -12.22
N LEU A 157 6.40 -5.75 -11.25
CA LEU A 157 5.70 -4.62 -10.61
C LEU A 157 5.26 -3.53 -11.60
N PRO A 158 6.10 -3.09 -12.57
CA PRO A 158 5.66 -2.08 -13.54
C PRO A 158 4.48 -2.55 -14.39
N GLU A 159 4.53 -3.78 -14.93
CA GLU A 159 3.44 -4.34 -15.74
C GLU A 159 2.14 -4.40 -14.94
N PHE A 160 2.20 -4.86 -13.69
CA PHE A 160 1.04 -4.89 -12.80
C PHE A 160 0.48 -3.48 -12.56
N LEU A 161 1.31 -2.49 -12.26
CA LEU A 161 0.87 -1.12 -11.98
C LEU A 161 0.27 -0.45 -13.20
N HIS A 162 0.83 -0.64 -14.40
CA HIS A 162 0.24 -0.15 -15.65
C HIS A 162 -1.16 -0.74 -15.87
N TRP A 163 -1.29 -2.05 -15.73
CA TRP A 163 -2.61 -2.69 -15.82
C TRP A 163 -3.56 -2.13 -14.75
N PHE A 164 -3.12 -2.02 -13.50
CA PHE A 164 -3.95 -1.63 -12.37
C PHE A 164 -4.50 -0.20 -12.50
N PHE A 165 -3.67 0.75 -12.90
CA PHE A 165 -4.10 2.13 -13.11
C PHE A 165 -4.98 2.31 -14.36
N ASN A 166 -4.86 1.43 -15.35
CA ASN A 166 -5.79 1.40 -16.48
C ASN A 166 -7.13 0.73 -16.12
N ALA A 167 -7.12 -0.24 -15.21
CA ALA A 167 -8.31 -0.99 -14.81
C ALA A 167 -9.07 -0.34 -13.63
N SER A 168 -8.44 0.54 -12.87
CA SER A 168 -9.07 1.19 -11.71
C SER A 168 -8.56 2.60 -11.50
N ASP A 169 -9.35 3.41 -10.78
CA ASP A 169 -8.96 4.74 -10.32
C ASP A 169 -8.48 4.74 -8.85
N ILE A 170 -8.15 3.57 -8.33
CA ILE A 170 -7.65 3.43 -6.94
C ILE A 170 -6.25 4.02 -6.86
N GLN A 171 -6.09 5.02 -6.00
CA GLN A 171 -4.82 5.66 -5.70
C GLN A 171 -4.86 6.30 -4.31
N PRO A 172 -3.73 6.40 -3.61
CA PRO A 172 -2.44 5.83 -3.98
C PRO A 172 -2.38 4.31 -3.77
N VAL A 173 -1.36 3.70 -4.35
CA VAL A 173 -0.95 2.31 -4.12
C VAL A 173 0.28 2.30 -3.24
N TRP A 174 0.28 1.47 -2.21
CA TRP A 174 1.42 1.32 -1.30
C TRP A 174 2.34 0.20 -1.78
N LEU A 175 3.65 0.41 -1.67
CA LEU A 175 4.68 -0.57 -1.98
C LEU A 175 5.50 -0.89 -0.72
N CYS A 176 5.53 -2.15 -0.34
CA CYS A 176 6.33 -2.63 0.78
C CYS A 176 7.23 -3.78 0.31
N PRO A 177 8.55 -3.53 0.15
CA PRO A 177 9.46 -4.61 -0.24
C PRO A 177 9.61 -5.61 0.90
N ILE A 178 9.58 -6.89 0.54
CA ILE A 178 9.71 -8.02 1.44
C ILE A 178 10.86 -8.89 0.95
N ARG A 179 11.75 -9.27 1.87
CA ARG A 179 12.84 -10.20 1.61
C ARG A 179 13.06 -11.08 2.82
N LEU A 180 13.26 -12.37 2.61
CA LEU A 180 13.68 -13.25 3.69
C LEU A 180 15.10 -12.86 4.14
N ARG A 181 15.31 -12.89 5.44
CA ARG A 181 16.65 -12.72 6.01
C ARG A 181 17.54 -13.89 5.59
N ASP A 182 18.81 -13.61 5.36
CA ASP A 182 19.80 -14.65 5.22
C ASP A 182 19.89 -15.47 6.53
N GLY A 183 20.07 -16.77 6.46
CA GLY A 183 20.15 -17.64 7.64
C GLY A 183 18.80 -18.00 8.29
N VAL A 184 17.68 -17.82 7.59
CA VAL A 184 16.35 -18.24 8.09
C VAL A 184 16.29 -19.74 8.38
N ASP A 185 17.09 -20.55 7.68
CA ASP A 185 17.22 -21.99 7.92
C ASP A 185 17.70 -22.32 9.36
N GLU A 186 18.41 -21.38 10.00
CA GLU A 186 18.83 -21.51 11.40
C GLU A 186 17.74 -21.08 12.40
N LEU A 187 16.82 -20.19 11.98
CA LEU A 187 15.75 -19.66 12.84
C LEU A 187 14.50 -20.53 12.86
N VAL A 188 14.21 -21.20 11.76
CA VAL A 188 13.17 -22.22 11.69
C VAL A 188 13.82 -23.49 12.27
N GLY A 189 13.82 -23.56 13.59
CA GLY A 189 14.42 -24.69 14.32
C GLY A 189 14.07 -25.99 13.63
N THR A 190 15.06 -26.81 13.51
CA THR A 190 15.18 -28.13 12.87
C THR A 190 14.05 -29.14 13.10
N GLY A 191 12.82 -28.72 13.16
CA GLY A 191 11.66 -29.58 13.00
C GLY A 191 11.59 -30.04 11.56
N ASP A 192 11.33 -31.31 11.34
CA ASP A 192 11.30 -32.08 10.08
C ASP A 192 10.60 -31.45 8.83
N ILE A 193 10.21 -30.19 8.90
CA ILE A 193 9.58 -29.42 7.82
C ILE A 193 10.61 -28.89 6.83
N ALA A 194 11.85 -28.69 7.26
CA ALA A 194 12.89 -28.00 6.47
C ALA A 194 13.72 -28.94 5.57
N SER A 195 13.67 -30.25 5.76
CA SER A 195 14.67 -31.12 5.17
C SER A 195 14.42 -31.55 3.71
N ASN A 196 13.27 -31.28 3.12
CA ASN A 196 12.95 -31.78 1.78
C ASN A 196 12.15 -30.82 0.86
N SER A 197 11.87 -29.59 1.26
CA SER A 197 11.19 -28.65 0.36
C SER A 197 12.14 -27.53 -0.05
N SER A 198 12.25 -27.29 -1.34
CA SER A 198 12.84 -26.08 -1.90
C SER A 198 12.09 -24.81 -1.48
N ASP A 199 10.97 -24.96 -0.79
CA ASP A 199 10.13 -23.89 -0.29
C ASP A 199 10.20 -23.82 1.25
N PRO A 200 10.97 -22.87 1.80
CA PRO A 200 11.20 -22.78 3.25
C PRO A 200 9.97 -22.34 4.05
N TRP A 201 8.87 -21.93 3.39
CA TRP A 201 7.72 -21.36 4.06
C TRP A 201 6.40 -21.87 3.47
N PRO A 202 5.68 -22.75 4.15
CA PRO A 202 4.47 -23.36 3.60
C PRO A 202 3.29 -22.38 3.42
N LEU A 203 3.33 -21.23 4.10
CA LEU A 203 2.26 -20.20 4.01
C LEU A 203 2.61 -19.03 3.08
N TYR A 204 3.89 -18.88 2.74
CA TYR A 204 4.40 -17.78 1.92
C TYR A 204 5.50 -18.33 1.01
N PRO A 205 5.33 -18.28 -0.31
CA PRO A 205 6.30 -18.84 -1.26
C PRO A 205 7.52 -17.91 -1.45
N LEU A 206 8.01 -17.30 -0.37
CA LEU A 206 9.19 -16.47 -0.41
C LEU A 206 10.45 -17.33 -0.44
N ARG A 207 11.33 -17.07 -1.41
CA ARG A 207 12.63 -17.76 -1.53
C ARG A 207 13.75 -16.91 -0.94
N PRO A 208 14.73 -17.50 -0.25
CA PRO A 208 15.92 -16.77 0.21
C PRO A 208 16.60 -16.03 -0.93
N GLY A 209 17.03 -14.80 -0.68
CA GLY A 209 17.70 -13.99 -1.68
C GLY A 209 16.77 -13.29 -2.71
N GLN A 210 15.51 -13.69 -2.79
CA GLN A 210 14.53 -13.05 -3.67
C GLN A 210 13.83 -11.89 -2.96
N THR A 211 13.69 -10.76 -3.65
CA THR A 211 12.88 -9.63 -3.20
C THR A 211 11.48 -9.73 -3.81
N TRP A 212 10.48 -9.53 -2.98
CA TRP A 212 9.10 -9.37 -3.39
C TRP A 212 8.62 -7.98 -3.00
N VAL A 213 7.60 -7.49 -3.65
CA VAL A 213 6.94 -6.23 -3.31
C VAL A 213 5.50 -6.53 -2.97
N ASN A 214 5.15 -6.31 -1.72
CA ASN A 214 3.75 -6.28 -1.31
C ASN A 214 3.13 -4.98 -1.84
N VAL A 215 2.11 -5.11 -2.67
CA VAL A 215 1.37 -4.01 -3.28
C VAL A 215 0.03 -3.90 -2.59
N GLY A 216 -0.09 -2.89 -1.73
CA GLY A 216 -1.28 -2.65 -0.92
C GLY A 216 -2.17 -1.56 -1.51
N PHE A 217 -3.46 -1.85 -1.63
CA PHE A 217 -4.46 -0.89 -2.07
C PHE A 217 -5.82 -1.14 -1.43
N TRP A 218 -6.54 -0.06 -1.17
CA TRP A 218 -7.85 -0.14 -0.52
C TRP A 218 -8.76 1.01 -0.94
N SER A 219 -9.92 0.67 -1.48
CA SER A 219 -10.95 1.64 -1.89
C SER A 219 -12.25 0.92 -2.23
N GLY A 220 -13.13 1.61 -2.94
CA GLY A 220 -14.27 1.04 -3.63
C GLY A 220 -14.14 1.28 -5.13
N VAL A 221 -14.46 0.30 -5.94
CA VAL A 221 -14.52 0.39 -7.40
C VAL A 221 -15.98 0.55 -7.80
N ASP A 222 -16.27 1.61 -8.57
CA ASP A 222 -17.58 1.89 -9.14
C ASP A 222 -17.59 1.58 -10.65
N GLY A 223 -18.75 1.32 -11.22
CA GLY A 223 -18.96 1.33 -12.67
C GLY A 223 -18.90 -0.02 -13.35
N ASP A 224 -18.37 -0.06 -14.58
CA ASP A 224 -18.48 -1.19 -15.51
C ASP A 224 -17.76 -2.47 -15.05
N HIS A 225 -16.89 -2.36 -14.06
CA HIS A 225 -16.17 -3.50 -13.48
C HIS A 225 -16.96 -4.26 -12.42
N VAL A 226 -18.10 -3.71 -11.99
CA VAL A 226 -18.94 -4.27 -10.93
C VAL A 226 -20.23 -4.79 -11.53
N ASP A 227 -20.57 -6.03 -11.25
CA ASP A 227 -21.89 -6.58 -11.58
C ASP A 227 -22.97 -5.80 -10.83
N PRO A 228 -23.83 -5.03 -11.52
CA PRO A 228 -24.86 -4.22 -10.85
C PRO A 228 -25.90 -5.05 -10.10
N SER A 229 -26.08 -6.34 -10.45
CA SER A 229 -26.98 -7.26 -9.78
C SER A 229 -26.38 -7.84 -8.49
N ALA A 230 -25.07 -7.87 -8.40
CA ALA A 230 -24.32 -8.40 -7.25
C ALA A 230 -23.05 -7.57 -6.98
N PRO A 231 -23.18 -6.31 -6.59
CA PRO A 231 -22.08 -5.36 -6.54
C PRO A 231 -20.94 -5.71 -5.57
N ASN A 232 -21.16 -6.64 -4.66
CA ASN A 232 -20.13 -7.13 -3.73
C ASN A 232 -19.74 -8.59 -4.01
N ASN A 233 -19.89 -9.07 -5.25
CA ASN A 233 -19.58 -10.43 -5.62
C ASN A 233 -18.07 -10.70 -5.83
N GLY A 234 -17.23 -9.69 -5.69
CA GLY A 234 -15.80 -9.81 -5.84
C GLY A 234 -15.33 -9.90 -7.29
N ALA A 235 -16.08 -9.34 -8.25
CA ALA A 235 -15.73 -9.44 -9.67
C ALA A 235 -14.38 -8.81 -9.97
N PHE A 236 -14.14 -7.59 -9.50
CA PHE A 236 -12.87 -6.90 -9.69
C PHE A 236 -11.73 -7.56 -8.89
N ASN A 237 -12.00 -7.99 -7.67
CA ASN A 237 -11.02 -8.75 -6.87
C ASN A 237 -10.57 -10.03 -7.60
N ARG A 238 -11.50 -10.78 -8.22
CA ARG A 238 -11.14 -11.96 -9.03
C ARG A 238 -10.33 -11.63 -10.28
N VAL A 239 -10.56 -10.47 -10.90
CA VAL A 239 -9.76 -10.03 -12.05
C VAL A 239 -8.32 -9.79 -11.63
N ILE A 240 -8.10 -9.17 -10.46
CA ILE A 240 -6.75 -8.99 -9.90
C ILE A 240 -6.06 -10.35 -9.72
N ASP A 241 -6.74 -11.32 -9.11
CA ASP A 241 -6.20 -12.67 -8.89
C ASP A 241 -5.84 -13.35 -10.24
N CYS A 242 -6.66 -13.18 -11.28
CA CYS A 242 -6.39 -13.74 -12.61
C CYS A 242 -5.18 -13.11 -13.29
N VAL A 243 -4.96 -11.80 -13.14
CA VAL A 243 -3.79 -11.11 -13.74
C VAL A 243 -2.50 -11.62 -13.12
N LEU A 244 -2.48 -11.83 -11.82
CA LEU A 244 -1.31 -12.38 -11.11
C LEU A 244 -0.93 -13.78 -11.61
N VAL A 245 -1.92 -14.65 -11.81
CA VAL A 245 -1.69 -16.03 -12.30
C VAL A 245 -1.25 -16.06 -13.77
N SER A 246 -1.60 -15.04 -14.55
CA SER A 246 -1.33 -14.98 -15.99
C SER A 246 0.05 -14.43 -16.34
N SER A 247 0.75 -13.82 -15.40
CA SER A 247 2.10 -13.29 -15.65
C SER A 247 3.10 -14.43 -15.92
N PRO A 248 3.87 -14.38 -17.01
CA PRO A 248 4.70 -15.50 -17.49
C PRO A 248 5.72 -16.02 -16.47
N SER A 249 6.20 -15.13 -15.57
CA SER A 249 7.22 -15.49 -14.57
C SER A 249 6.72 -16.33 -13.40
N GLN A 250 5.40 -16.50 -13.23
CA GLN A 250 4.83 -17.33 -12.17
C GLN A 250 4.47 -18.76 -12.64
N ARG A 251 4.59 -19.06 -13.94
CA ARG A 251 4.26 -20.38 -14.48
C ARG A 251 5.39 -21.43 -14.35
N ASP A 252 6.60 -20.98 -14.05
CA ASP A 252 7.80 -21.84 -13.97
C ASP A 252 8.32 -22.02 -12.53
N GLY A 253 7.46 -21.91 -11.53
CA GLY A 253 7.78 -22.09 -10.13
C GLY A 253 7.14 -23.33 -9.49
#